data_415d9414bbd149d3c4431a320217f945
#
_entry.id   415d9414bbd149d3c4431a320217f945
#
_cell.length_a   1.000
_cell.length_b   1.000
_cell.length_c   1.000
_cell.angle_alpha   90.00
_cell.angle_beta   90.00
_cell.angle_gamma   90.00
#
_symmetry.space_group_name_H-M   'P 1'
#
loop_
_entity.id
_entity.type
_entity.pdbx_description
1 polymer ?
#
loop_
_entity_poly.entity_id
_entity_poly.type
_entity_poly.pdbx_seq_one_letter_code
_entity_poly.pdbx_strand_id
1 'polypeptide(L)'
;MITIKHFTATWCGPCKQLSPIMRELVDETEGIGYQIIDVDQNPDAASRIGVRALPTVILEKNGNEVERIIGVQPKSYYKKIINSL
;
A
#
# COMPACT_ATOMS: atom_id res chain seq x y z
N MET A 1 -13.62 -0.40 8.22
CA MET A 1 -12.18 -0.33 8.51
C MET A 1 -11.38 -0.33 7.21
N ILE A 2 -10.42 0.54 7.10
CA ILE A 2 -9.56 0.63 5.91
C ILE A 2 -8.24 -0.05 6.22
N THR A 3 -7.75 -0.87 5.28
CA THR A 3 -6.46 -1.53 5.37
C THR A 3 -5.61 -1.12 4.17
N ILE A 4 -4.36 -0.76 4.43
CA ILE A 4 -3.37 -0.50 3.40
C ILE A 4 -2.56 -1.77 3.20
N LYS A 5 -2.51 -2.27 1.96
CA LYS A 5 -1.60 -3.36 1.58
C LYS A 5 -0.50 -2.77 0.70
N HIS A 6 0.72 -2.79 1.22
CA HIS A 6 1.89 -2.23 0.54
C HIS A 6 2.74 -3.36 -0.02
N PHE A 7 2.69 -3.53 -1.34
CA PHE A 7 3.48 -4.55 -2.03
C PHE A 7 4.84 -3.97 -2.38
N THR A 8 5.88 -4.66 -1.94
CA THR A 8 7.27 -4.19 -2.01
C THR A 8 8.23 -5.34 -2.30
N ALA A 9 9.50 -5.01 -2.49
CA ALA A 9 10.59 -5.97 -2.57
C ALA A 9 11.88 -5.31 -2.09
N THR A 10 12.82 -6.11 -1.59
CA THR A 10 14.07 -5.57 -1.04
C THR A 10 14.94 -4.89 -2.09
N TRP A 11 14.83 -5.30 -3.36
CA TRP A 11 15.60 -4.75 -4.48
C TRP A 11 14.94 -3.53 -5.12
N CYS A 12 13.76 -3.16 -4.67
CA CYS A 12 12.98 -2.09 -5.29
C CYS A 12 13.36 -0.73 -4.69
N GLY A 13 14.05 0.12 -5.46
CA GLY A 13 14.44 1.45 -5.05
C GLY A 13 13.26 2.36 -4.69
N PRO A 14 12.28 2.54 -5.58
CA PRO A 14 11.10 3.37 -5.28
C PRO A 14 10.31 2.90 -4.06
N CYS A 15 10.29 1.60 -3.78
CA CYS A 15 9.63 1.07 -2.59
C CYS A 15 10.25 1.60 -1.31
N LYS A 16 11.56 1.81 -1.32
CA LYS A 16 12.28 2.38 -0.17
C LYS A 16 11.91 3.83 0.08
N GLN A 17 11.57 4.57 -0.98
CA GLN A 17 11.09 5.95 -0.86
C GLN A 17 9.67 5.98 -0.29
N LEU A 18 8.86 4.99 -0.62
CA LEU A 18 7.48 4.92 -0.17
C LEU A 18 7.36 4.52 1.30
N SER A 19 8.26 3.69 1.81
CA SER A 19 8.16 3.17 3.17
C SER A 19 8.01 4.25 4.24
N PRO A 20 8.85 5.32 4.27
CA PRO A 20 8.65 6.38 5.26
C PRO A 20 7.34 7.14 5.08
N ILE A 21 6.89 7.30 3.84
CA ILE A 21 5.61 7.96 3.54
C ILE A 21 4.45 7.15 4.14
N MET A 22 4.47 5.83 3.95
CA MET A 22 3.45 4.94 4.49
C MET A 22 3.48 4.95 6.02
N ARG A 23 4.67 4.96 6.62
CA ARG A 23 4.81 5.00 8.07
C ARG A 23 4.18 6.24 8.66
N GLU A 24 4.46 7.42 8.08
CA GLU A 24 3.84 8.66 8.51
C GLU A 24 2.32 8.65 8.32
N LEU A 25 1.87 8.14 7.19
CA LEU A 25 0.44 8.06 6.87
C LEU A 25 -0.30 7.22 7.92
N VAL A 26 0.26 6.06 8.26
CA VAL A 26 -0.32 5.16 9.26
C VAL A 26 -0.33 5.81 10.64
N ASP A 27 0.75 6.49 11.01
CA ASP A 27 0.84 7.18 12.31
C ASP A 27 -0.18 8.30 12.44
N GLU A 28 -0.53 8.94 11.33
CA GLU A 28 -1.47 10.08 11.32
C GLU A 28 -2.92 9.67 11.09
N THR A 29 -3.19 8.39 10.86
CA THR A 29 -4.53 7.91 10.52
C THR A 29 -5.01 6.89 11.55
N GLU A 30 -5.95 7.28 12.39
CA GLU A 30 -6.50 6.38 13.40
C GLU A 30 -7.28 5.23 12.77
N GLY A 31 -7.15 4.05 13.35
CA GLY A 31 -7.94 2.87 12.99
C GLY A 31 -7.62 2.25 11.66
N ILE A 32 -6.48 2.64 11.05
CA ILE A 32 -6.09 2.07 9.75
C ILE A 32 -5.26 0.81 9.96
N GLY A 33 -5.55 -0.23 9.16
CA GLY A 33 -4.72 -1.42 9.11
C GLY A 33 -3.60 -1.22 8.12
N TYR A 34 -2.44 -1.85 8.38
CA TYR A 34 -1.29 -1.74 7.50
C TYR A 34 -0.57 -3.07 7.39
N GLN A 35 -0.39 -3.54 6.15
CA GLN A 35 0.32 -4.78 5.86
C GLN A 35 1.40 -4.49 4.82
N ILE A 36 2.62 -4.90 5.11
CA ILE A 36 3.73 -4.85 4.16
C ILE A 36 3.91 -6.26 3.60
N ILE A 37 3.81 -6.38 2.29
CA ILE A 37 3.88 -7.68 1.60
C ILE A 37 5.07 -7.66 0.66
N ASP A 38 6.09 -8.45 0.99
CA ASP A 38 7.25 -8.66 0.13
C ASP A 38 6.86 -9.70 -0.93
N VAL A 39 6.90 -9.30 -2.21
CA VAL A 39 6.44 -10.14 -3.31
C VAL A 39 7.35 -11.35 -3.55
N ASP A 40 8.62 -11.27 -3.17
CA ASP A 40 9.55 -12.38 -3.31
C ASP A 40 9.29 -13.45 -2.25
N GLN A 41 8.84 -13.04 -1.06
CA GLN A 41 8.49 -13.96 0.02
C GLN A 41 7.05 -14.45 -0.08
N ASN A 42 6.19 -13.72 -0.80
CA ASN A 42 4.77 -14.03 -0.94
C ASN A 42 4.34 -13.94 -2.41
N PRO A 43 4.94 -14.75 -3.29
CA PRO A 43 4.66 -14.65 -4.73
C PRO A 43 3.20 -14.98 -5.06
N ASP A 44 2.58 -15.88 -4.33
CA ASP A 44 1.18 -16.24 -4.57
C ASP A 44 0.23 -15.08 -4.24
N ALA A 45 0.51 -14.35 -3.18
CA ALA A 45 -0.31 -13.20 -2.79
C ALA A 45 -0.29 -12.13 -3.88
N ALA A 46 0.90 -11.81 -4.39
CA ALA A 46 1.06 -10.83 -5.47
C ALA A 46 0.37 -11.30 -6.75
N SER A 47 0.53 -12.56 -7.09
CA SER A 47 -0.05 -13.15 -8.31
C SER A 47 -1.57 -13.13 -8.27
N ARG A 48 -2.18 -13.52 -7.14
CA ARG A 48 -3.64 -13.55 -6.98
C ARG A 48 -4.28 -12.19 -7.13
N ILE A 49 -3.60 -11.17 -6.62
CA ILE A 49 -4.11 -9.79 -6.65
C ILE A 49 -3.75 -9.12 -7.98
N GLY A 50 -2.84 -9.70 -8.75
CA GLY A 50 -2.43 -9.16 -10.04
C GLY A 50 -1.48 -7.98 -9.92
N VAL A 51 -0.62 -7.97 -8.92
CA VAL A 51 0.42 -6.95 -8.77
C VAL A 51 1.52 -7.21 -9.78
N ARG A 52 1.77 -6.24 -10.66
CA ARG A 52 2.74 -6.35 -11.76
C ARG A 52 3.85 -5.32 -11.70
N ALA A 53 3.70 -4.31 -10.86
CA ALA A 53 4.68 -3.22 -10.72
C ALA A 53 4.86 -2.91 -9.25
N LEU A 54 6.04 -2.41 -8.89
CA LEU A 54 6.36 -2.05 -7.51
C LEU A 54 6.84 -0.61 -7.43
N PRO A 55 6.45 0.09 -6.36
CA PRO A 55 5.51 -0.35 -5.33
C PRO A 55 4.07 -0.29 -5.82
N THR A 56 3.21 -1.13 -5.25
CA THR A 56 1.77 -1.03 -5.42
C THR A 56 1.15 -0.93 -4.04
N VAL A 57 0.27 0.05 -3.87
CA VAL A 57 -0.52 0.22 -2.65
C VAL A 57 -1.97 -0.10 -2.99
N ILE A 58 -2.54 -1.05 -2.26
CA ILE A 58 -3.94 -1.40 -2.39
C ILE A 58 -4.65 -0.95 -1.12
N LEU A 59 -5.71 -0.18 -1.30
CA LEU A 59 -6.57 0.22 -0.19
C LEU A 59 -7.79 -0.69 -0.20
N GLU A 60 -8.07 -1.29 0.96
CA GLU A 60 -9.24 -2.14 1.16
C GLU A 60 -10.15 -1.51 2.18
N LYS A 61 -11.45 -1.62 1.94
CA LYS A 61 -12.47 -1.22 2.89
C LYS A 61 -13.33 -2.42 3.19
N ASN A 62 -13.33 -2.85 4.45
CA ASN A 62 -14.09 -4.03 4.89
C ASN A 62 -13.74 -5.28 4.07
N GLY A 63 -12.47 -5.45 3.74
CA GLY A 63 -11.96 -6.60 3.02
C GLY A 63 -12.04 -6.51 1.50
N ASN A 64 -12.59 -5.43 0.94
CA ASN A 64 -12.74 -5.27 -0.50
C ASN A 64 -11.79 -4.19 -1.03
N GLU A 65 -11.10 -4.49 -2.11
CA GLU A 65 -10.25 -3.51 -2.78
C GLU A 65 -11.10 -2.36 -3.31
N VAL A 66 -10.76 -1.14 -2.90
CA VAL A 66 -11.48 0.07 -3.34
C VAL A 66 -10.60 1.01 -4.14
N GLU A 67 -9.27 0.90 -4.02
CA GLU A 67 -8.33 1.72 -4.78
C GLU A 67 -7.01 0.99 -4.94
N ARG A 68 -6.33 1.26 -6.06
CA ARG A 68 -5.01 0.69 -6.36
C ARG A 68 -4.12 1.78 -6.92
N ILE A 69 -2.99 2.02 -6.26
CA ILE A 69 -2.05 3.08 -6.64
C ILE A 69 -0.70 2.45 -6.96
N ILE A 70 -0.22 2.65 -8.18
CA ILE A 70 1.08 2.15 -8.64
C ILE A 70 2.08 3.29 -8.58
N GLY A 71 3.27 3.01 -8.04
CA GLY A 71 4.33 4.01 -7.92
C GLY A 71 4.25 4.80 -6.63
N VAL A 72 5.14 5.78 -6.50
CA VAL A 72 5.27 6.60 -5.28
C VAL A 72 4.47 7.89 -5.46
N GLN A 73 3.60 8.17 -4.51
CA GLN A 73 2.85 9.42 -4.45
C GLN A 73 3.13 10.12 -3.12
N PRO A 74 2.91 11.43 -3.03
CA PRO A 74 3.03 12.14 -1.76
C PRO A 74 2.01 11.64 -0.73
N LYS A 75 2.32 11.79 0.54
CA LYS A 75 1.41 11.38 1.63
C LYS A 75 0.03 12.01 1.47
N SER A 76 -0.04 13.27 1.05
CA SER A 76 -1.31 13.98 0.85
C SER A 76 -2.23 13.31 -0.16
N TYR A 77 -1.66 12.66 -1.16
CA TYR A 77 -2.42 11.92 -2.17
C TYR A 77 -3.21 10.78 -1.53
N TYR A 78 -2.53 9.98 -0.72
CA TYR A 78 -3.16 8.85 -0.03
C TYR A 78 -4.18 9.33 1.01
N LYS A 79 -3.85 10.39 1.76
CA LYS A 79 -4.76 10.98 2.74
C LYS A 79 -6.08 11.41 2.11
N LYS A 80 -6.00 12.06 0.97
CA LYS A 80 -7.18 12.54 0.25
C LYS A 80 -8.10 11.39 -0.15
N ILE A 81 -7.52 10.30 -0.65
CA ILE A 81 -8.29 9.13 -1.05
C ILE A 81 -8.92 8.47 0.19
N ILE A 82 -8.14 8.26 1.24
CA ILE A 82 -8.61 7.62 2.46
C ILE A 82 -9.75 8.42 3.09
N ASN A 83 -9.63 9.74 3.11
CA ASN A 83 -10.67 10.61 3.68
C ASN A 83 -11.96 10.59 2.87
N SER A 84 -11.92 10.17 1.62
CA SER A 84 -13.11 10.09 0.77
C SER A 84 -13.80 8.72 0.82
N LEU A 85 -13.19 7.75 1.50
CA LEU A 85 -13.74 6.38 1.55
C LEU A 85 -14.81 6.21 2.70
#